data_d8ff01f450dba91e8cb506641edc94a4
#
_entry.id   d8ff01f450dba91e8cb506641edc94a4
#
_cell.length_a   1.000
_cell.length_b   1.000
_cell.length_c   1.000
_cell.angle_alpha   90.00
_cell.angle_beta   90.00
_cell.angle_gamma   90.00
#
_symmetry.space_group_name_H-M   'P 1'
#
loop_
_entity.id
_entity.type
_entity.pdbx_description
1 polymer ?
#
loop_
_entity_poly.entity_id
_entity_poly.type
_entity_poly.pdbx_seq_one_letter_code
_entity_poly.pdbx_strand_id
1 'polypeptide(L)'
;MKDNNMVRGGQLLAKSFKEKGINHVFTLAGGFCNPALEGFMNHQIPVINCPHEQIAGHLADGHTRLSRKPSVCLVGPEGFANAIPAMMEAWGERSPVIFVTGSSTLKKQGAGGFKEIDDVSIARPLTKYSASITDGNRIPEFVDRAWRIATSCLLYTSPSPRDAYVS
;
A
#
# COMPACT_ATOMS: atom_id res chain seq x y z
N MET A 1 6.85 15.52 -34.35
CA MET A 1 6.09 15.36 -33.09
C MET A 1 6.73 14.22 -32.36
N LYS A 2 7.40 14.48 -31.22
CA LYS A 2 7.95 13.42 -30.39
C LYS A 2 6.78 12.84 -29.58
N ASP A 3 6.38 11.60 -29.88
CA ASP A 3 5.50 10.83 -29.02
C ASP A 3 6.17 10.67 -27.67
N ASN A 4 5.83 11.57 -26.77
CA ASN A 4 6.27 11.51 -25.38
C ASN A 4 5.36 10.48 -24.70
N ASN A 5 5.69 9.20 -24.85
CA ASN A 5 4.96 8.07 -24.27
C ASN A 5 5.25 8.00 -22.76
N MET A 6 5.06 9.14 -22.06
CA MET A 6 5.21 9.20 -20.62
C MET A 6 4.01 8.54 -19.95
N VAL A 7 4.21 7.34 -19.43
CA VAL A 7 3.19 6.64 -18.63
C VAL A 7 3.14 7.29 -17.25
N ARG A 8 1.94 7.69 -16.80
CA ARG A 8 1.75 8.25 -15.46
C ARG A 8 2.00 7.19 -14.39
N GLY A 9 2.58 7.59 -13.26
CA GLY A 9 2.90 6.67 -12.15
C GLY A 9 1.71 5.85 -11.67
N GLY A 10 0.50 6.44 -11.60
CA GLY A 10 -0.72 5.71 -11.26
C GLY A 10 -1.05 4.58 -12.23
N GLN A 11 -0.80 4.76 -13.53
CA GLN A 11 -0.98 3.72 -14.54
C GLN A 11 0.03 2.58 -14.37
N LEU A 12 1.30 2.93 -14.11
CA LEU A 12 2.35 1.94 -13.83
C LEU A 12 2.03 1.13 -12.57
N LEU A 13 1.57 1.80 -11.52
CA LEU A 13 1.18 1.15 -10.27
C LEU A 13 0.06 0.14 -10.50
N ALA A 14 -1.02 0.57 -11.15
CA ALA A 14 -2.18 -0.28 -11.42
C ALA A 14 -1.82 -1.45 -12.34
N LYS A 15 -1.05 -1.21 -13.40
CA LYS A 15 -0.55 -2.26 -14.30
C LYS A 15 0.25 -3.30 -13.52
N SER A 16 1.20 -2.85 -12.67
CA SER A 16 2.05 -3.75 -11.89
C SER A 16 1.23 -4.63 -10.93
N PHE A 17 0.21 -4.08 -10.28
CA PHE A 17 -0.70 -4.87 -9.45
C PHE A 17 -1.60 -5.80 -10.26
N LYS A 18 -2.07 -5.37 -11.43
CA LYS A 18 -2.84 -6.23 -12.34
C LYS A 18 -2.05 -7.47 -12.74
N GLU A 19 -0.77 -7.30 -13.08
CA GLU A 19 0.14 -8.40 -13.43
C GLU A 19 0.37 -9.38 -12.26
N LYS A 20 0.21 -8.93 -11.02
CA LYS A 20 0.24 -9.78 -9.82
C LYS A 20 -1.11 -10.46 -9.51
N GLY A 21 -2.14 -10.19 -10.29
CA GLY A 21 -3.46 -10.78 -10.12
C GLY A 21 -4.34 -10.12 -9.06
N ILE A 22 -4.04 -8.87 -8.68
CA ILE A 22 -4.95 -8.09 -7.84
C ILE A 22 -6.25 -7.85 -8.61
N ASN A 23 -7.36 -8.16 -7.95
CA ASN A 23 -8.71 -8.06 -8.51
C ASN A 23 -9.61 -7.03 -7.79
N HIS A 24 -9.14 -6.45 -6.69
CA HIS A 24 -9.82 -5.37 -5.97
C HIS A 24 -8.82 -4.45 -5.29
N VAL A 25 -9.19 -3.19 -5.12
CA VAL A 25 -8.47 -2.22 -4.28
C VAL A 25 -9.46 -1.60 -3.31
N PHE A 26 -9.11 -1.60 -2.04
CA PHE A 26 -9.89 -0.98 -0.97
C PHE A 26 -9.33 0.41 -0.68
N THR A 27 -10.20 1.40 -0.55
CA THR A 27 -9.76 2.80 -0.42
C THR A 27 -10.80 3.66 0.30
N LEU A 28 -10.37 4.78 0.86
CA LEU A 28 -11.17 5.99 0.93
C LEU A 28 -10.59 6.97 -0.08
N ALA A 29 -11.39 7.30 -1.10
CA ALA A 29 -10.93 8.15 -2.18
C ALA A 29 -10.58 9.57 -1.69
N GLY A 30 -9.44 10.08 -2.13
CA GLY A 30 -8.94 11.41 -1.79
C GLY A 30 -7.96 11.92 -2.85
N GLY A 31 -7.70 13.23 -2.86
CA GLY A 31 -6.92 13.89 -3.91
C GLY A 31 -5.54 13.26 -4.16
N PHE A 32 -4.87 12.80 -3.12
CA PHE A 32 -3.57 12.15 -3.25
C PHE A 32 -3.63 10.74 -3.86
N CYS A 33 -4.82 10.11 -3.85
CA CYS A 33 -5.04 8.77 -4.40
C CYS A 33 -5.49 8.81 -5.87
N ASN A 34 -6.03 9.95 -6.35
CA ASN A 34 -6.69 10.05 -7.64
C ASN A 34 -5.87 9.51 -8.82
N PRO A 35 -4.56 9.78 -8.96
CA PRO A 35 -3.78 9.24 -10.08
C PRO A 35 -3.70 7.71 -10.07
N ALA A 36 -3.66 7.11 -8.89
CA ALA A 36 -3.66 5.65 -8.74
C ALA A 36 -5.06 5.07 -8.97
N LEU A 37 -6.11 5.72 -8.47
CA LEU A 37 -7.51 5.32 -8.69
C LEU A 37 -7.85 5.33 -10.19
N GLU A 38 -7.49 6.41 -10.91
CA GLU A 38 -7.60 6.46 -12.38
C GLU A 38 -6.89 5.26 -13.04
N GLY A 39 -5.68 4.95 -12.57
CA GLY A 39 -4.92 3.80 -13.05
C GLY A 39 -5.66 2.48 -12.84
N PHE A 40 -6.15 2.22 -11.63
CA PHE A 40 -6.90 0.99 -11.33
C PHE A 40 -8.18 0.87 -12.17
N MET A 41 -8.94 1.95 -12.34
CA MET A 41 -10.15 1.96 -13.16
C MET A 41 -9.82 1.68 -14.64
N ASN A 42 -8.79 2.30 -15.20
CA ASN A 42 -8.35 2.09 -16.58
C ASN A 42 -7.88 0.64 -16.82
N HIS A 43 -7.32 0.00 -15.81
CA HIS A 43 -6.94 -1.41 -15.87
C HIS A 43 -8.06 -2.37 -15.45
N GLN A 44 -9.30 -1.87 -15.30
CA GLN A 44 -10.48 -2.66 -14.94
C GLN A 44 -10.30 -3.41 -13.61
N ILE A 45 -9.64 -2.80 -12.66
CA ILE A 45 -9.56 -3.31 -11.28
C ILE A 45 -10.63 -2.58 -10.47
N PRO A 46 -11.64 -3.27 -9.93
CA PRO A 46 -12.68 -2.67 -9.11
C PRO A 46 -12.10 -1.94 -7.91
N VAL A 47 -12.58 -0.72 -7.69
CA VAL A 47 -12.23 0.12 -6.55
C VAL A 47 -13.38 0.09 -5.55
N ILE A 48 -13.13 -0.41 -4.36
CA ILE A 48 -14.10 -0.48 -3.27
C ILE A 48 -13.86 0.73 -2.37
N ASN A 49 -14.70 1.75 -2.54
CA ASN A 49 -14.63 2.96 -1.73
C ASN A 49 -15.31 2.74 -0.38
N CYS A 50 -14.61 3.04 0.69
CA CYS A 50 -15.04 2.84 2.07
C CYS A 50 -15.32 4.18 2.76
N PRO A 51 -16.17 4.23 3.78
CA PRO A 51 -16.48 5.46 4.51
C PRO A 51 -15.35 5.92 5.46
N HIS A 52 -14.33 5.07 5.69
CA HIS A 52 -13.16 5.36 6.54
C HIS A 52 -11.99 4.50 6.15
N GLU A 53 -10.75 5.01 6.28
CA GLU A 53 -9.53 4.31 5.87
C GLU A 53 -9.27 3.06 6.71
N GLN A 54 -9.59 3.10 8.00
CA GLN A 54 -9.52 1.92 8.86
C GLN A 54 -10.41 0.79 8.33
N ILE A 55 -11.63 1.12 7.88
CA ILE A 55 -12.55 0.15 7.28
C ILE A 55 -11.96 -0.41 5.98
N ALA A 56 -11.36 0.45 5.14
CA ALA A 56 -10.67 -0.01 3.92
C ALA A 56 -9.57 -1.01 4.26
N GLY A 57 -8.76 -0.73 5.28
CA GLY A 57 -7.71 -1.63 5.74
C GLY A 57 -8.24 -2.96 6.28
N HIS A 58 -9.28 -2.94 7.12
CA HIS A 58 -9.89 -4.17 7.64
C HIS A 58 -10.60 -5.00 6.54
N LEU A 59 -11.20 -4.36 5.55
CA LEU A 59 -11.78 -5.07 4.40
C LEU A 59 -10.68 -5.74 3.56
N ALA A 60 -9.55 -5.05 3.35
CA ALA A 60 -8.39 -5.64 2.68
C ALA A 60 -7.86 -6.86 3.45
N ASP A 61 -7.76 -6.77 4.77
CA ASP A 61 -7.35 -7.88 5.64
C ASP A 61 -8.36 -9.04 5.56
N GLY A 62 -9.65 -8.78 5.75
CA GLY A 62 -10.70 -9.79 5.68
C GLY A 62 -10.75 -10.49 4.32
N HIS A 63 -10.62 -9.72 3.21
CA HIS A 63 -10.54 -10.28 1.87
C HIS A 63 -9.32 -11.21 1.72
N THR A 64 -8.17 -10.80 2.23
CA THR A 64 -6.95 -11.62 2.20
C THR A 64 -7.11 -12.94 2.94
N ARG A 65 -7.70 -12.90 4.15
CA ARG A 65 -7.95 -14.11 4.96
C ARG A 65 -8.90 -15.10 4.26
N LEU A 66 -9.94 -14.58 3.62
CA LEU A 66 -10.93 -15.41 2.92
C LEU A 66 -10.41 -15.93 1.59
N SER A 67 -9.81 -15.07 0.78
CA SER A 67 -9.34 -15.44 -0.57
C SER A 67 -8.00 -16.16 -0.60
N ARG A 68 -7.21 -16.04 0.48
CA ARG A 68 -5.80 -16.46 0.57
C ARG A 68 -4.90 -15.82 -0.49
N LYS A 69 -5.28 -14.63 -0.96
CA LYS A 69 -4.53 -13.81 -1.93
C LYS A 69 -4.19 -12.46 -1.31
N PRO A 70 -3.07 -11.85 -1.68
CA PRO A 70 -2.76 -10.49 -1.25
C PRO A 70 -3.84 -9.50 -1.65
N SER A 71 -4.03 -8.49 -0.81
CA SER A 71 -4.96 -7.37 -1.06
C SER A 71 -4.21 -6.05 -1.04
N VAL A 72 -4.78 -5.03 -1.67
CA VAL A 72 -4.25 -3.67 -1.69
C VAL A 72 -5.21 -2.73 -0.99
N CYS A 73 -4.70 -1.97 -0.03
CA CYS A 73 -5.36 -0.84 0.60
C CYS A 73 -4.66 0.45 0.16
N LEU A 74 -5.39 1.33 -0.54
CA LEU A 74 -4.88 2.61 -1.04
C LEU A 74 -5.50 3.75 -0.24
N VAL A 75 -4.66 4.58 0.39
CA VAL A 75 -5.11 5.68 1.25
C VAL A 75 -4.32 6.97 1.01
N GLY A 76 -4.84 8.10 1.44
CA GLY A 76 -4.09 9.37 1.47
C GLY A 76 -3.11 9.43 2.64
N PRO A 77 -2.29 10.48 2.76
CA PRO A 77 -1.30 10.60 3.84
C PRO A 77 -1.94 10.59 5.23
N GLU A 78 -2.96 11.39 5.47
CA GLU A 78 -3.71 11.36 6.74
C GLU A 78 -4.48 10.06 6.93
N GLY A 79 -4.99 9.51 5.82
CA GLY A 79 -5.71 8.24 5.80
C GLY A 79 -4.80 7.06 6.17
N PHE A 80 -3.51 7.19 5.91
CA PHE A 80 -2.53 6.21 6.37
C PHE A 80 -2.53 6.13 7.91
N ALA A 81 -2.52 7.27 8.61
CA ALA A 81 -2.61 7.29 10.06
C ALA A 81 -3.91 6.65 10.58
N ASN A 82 -5.04 6.90 9.91
CA ASN A 82 -6.33 6.30 10.22
C ASN A 82 -6.36 4.78 9.97
N ALA A 83 -5.53 4.27 9.07
CA ALA A 83 -5.44 2.84 8.75
C ALA A 83 -4.52 2.05 9.70
N ILE A 84 -3.80 2.69 10.62
CA ILE A 84 -2.86 2.03 11.55
C ILE A 84 -3.50 0.87 12.32
N PRO A 85 -4.71 0.98 12.89
CA PRO A 85 -5.32 -0.15 13.59
C PRO A 85 -5.50 -1.39 12.69
N ALA A 86 -5.89 -1.17 11.42
CA ALA A 86 -6.01 -2.27 10.45
C ALA A 86 -4.65 -2.86 10.05
N MET A 87 -3.60 -2.02 9.97
CA MET A 87 -2.23 -2.50 9.76
C MET A 87 -1.75 -3.38 10.91
N MET A 88 -2.04 -2.99 12.17
CA MET A 88 -1.70 -3.77 13.36
C MET A 88 -2.40 -5.12 13.36
N GLU A 89 -3.68 -5.15 12.96
CA GLU A 89 -4.45 -6.40 12.84
C GLU A 89 -3.84 -7.30 11.76
N ALA A 90 -3.64 -6.77 10.54
CA ALA A 90 -3.03 -7.52 9.44
C ALA A 90 -1.63 -8.04 9.80
N TRP A 91 -0.83 -7.24 10.54
CA TRP A 91 0.47 -7.65 11.06
C TRP A 91 0.34 -8.82 12.05
N GLY A 92 -0.57 -8.71 13.01
CA GLY A 92 -0.84 -9.74 14.02
C GLY A 92 -1.24 -11.06 13.40
N GLU A 93 -2.13 -11.01 12.42
CA GLU A 93 -2.68 -12.17 11.70
C GLU A 93 -1.80 -12.65 10.54
N ARG A 94 -0.69 -11.95 10.25
CA ARG A 94 0.23 -12.27 9.15
C ARG A 94 -0.45 -12.23 7.79
N SER A 95 -1.46 -11.40 7.65
CA SER A 95 -2.20 -11.22 6.40
C SER A 95 -1.37 -10.46 5.38
N PRO A 96 -1.23 -10.93 4.13
CA PRO A 96 -0.48 -10.25 3.09
C PRO A 96 -1.26 -9.06 2.52
N VAL A 97 -1.42 -7.99 3.30
CA VAL A 97 -1.99 -6.72 2.85
C VAL A 97 -0.89 -5.76 2.45
N ILE A 98 -1.01 -5.15 1.28
CA ILE A 98 -0.11 -4.11 0.79
C ILE A 98 -0.81 -2.77 0.95
N PHE A 99 -0.31 -1.96 1.89
CA PHE A 99 -0.78 -0.58 2.05
C PHE A 99 0.00 0.33 1.11
N VAL A 100 -0.72 1.12 0.34
CA VAL A 100 -0.18 2.13 -0.58
C VAL A 100 -0.70 3.48 -0.13
N THR A 101 0.20 4.44 0.07
CA THR A 101 -0.19 5.80 0.43
C THR A 101 0.23 6.79 -0.66
N GLY A 102 -0.67 7.73 -0.97
CA GLY A 102 -0.31 8.90 -1.75
C GLY A 102 0.53 9.86 -0.89
N SER A 103 1.41 10.62 -1.49
CA SER A 103 2.25 11.59 -0.80
C SER A 103 2.29 12.92 -1.55
N SER A 104 2.80 13.96 -0.89
CA SER A 104 3.11 15.22 -1.54
C SER A 104 4.22 15.04 -2.59
N THR A 105 4.30 15.99 -3.53
CA THR A 105 5.32 15.91 -4.57
C THR A 105 6.73 15.97 -3.98
N LEU A 106 7.67 15.21 -4.54
CA LEU A 106 9.07 15.15 -4.11
C LEU A 106 9.71 16.55 -3.94
N LYS A 107 9.35 17.51 -4.82
CA LYS A 107 9.86 18.87 -4.76
C LYS A 107 9.41 19.65 -3.51
N LYS A 108 8.37 19.19 -2.83
CA LYS A 108 7.81 19.83 -1.63
C LYS A 108 8.09 19.03 -0.35
N GLN A 109 8.76 17.91 -0.44
CA GLN A 109 9.12 17.13 0.75
C GLN A 109 10.09 17.90 1.63
N GLY A 110 9.80 17.93 2.94
CA GLY A 110 10.58 18.69 3.93
C GLY A 110 10.27 20.19 3.95
N ALA A 111 9.35 20.68 3.11
CA ALA A 111 8.94 22.07 3.06
C ALA A 111 7.65 22.37 3.85
N GLY A 112 7.15 21.42 4.65
CA GLY A 112 5.87 21.54 5.37
C GLY A 112 4.67 21.49 4.42
N GLY A 113 4.74 20.62 3.42
CA GLY A 113 3.65 20.45 2.45
C GLY A 113 2.35 20.02 3.11
N PHE A 114 1.21 20.34 2.45
CA PHE A 114 -0.10 19.93 2.94
C PHE A 114 -0.16 18.41 3.14
N LYS A 115 -0.50 17.96 4.35
CA LYS A 115 -0.60 16.55 4.76
C LYS A 115 0.71 15.76 4.63
N GLU A 116 1.84 16.43 4.75
CA GLU A 116 3.14 15.77 4.76
C GLU A 116 3.38 15.07 6.10
N ILE A 117 3.63 13.78 6.05
CA ILE A 117 3.96 12.97 7.23
C ILE A 117 5.07 11.97 6.86
N ASP A 118 5.85 11.51 7.84
CA ASP A 118 6.81 10.43 7.65
C ASP A 118 6.12 9.06 7.84
N ASP A 119 5.32 8.70 6.85
CA ASP A 119 4.56 7.46 6.80
C ASP A 119 5.47 6.21 6.79
N VAL A 120 6.66 6.30 6.18
CA VAL A 120 7.64 5.21 6.16
C VAL A 120 8.11 4.87 7.56
N SER A 121 8.48 5.87 8.37
CA SER A 121 8.92 5.63 9.76
C SER A 121 7.79 5.12 10.64
N ILE A 122 6.56 5.60 10.44
CA ILE A 122 5.38 5.14 11.15
C ILE A 122 5.05 3.67 10.77
N ALA A 123 5.15 3.32 9.49
CA ALA A 123 4.88 1.96 9.01
C ALA A 123 5.92 0.93 9.47
N ARG A 124 7.15 1.34 9.69
CA ARG A 124 8.30 0.44 9.92
C ARG A 124 8.07 -0.60 11.02
N PRO A 125 7.53 -0.28 12.20
CA PRO A 125 7.28 -1.27 13.25
C PRO A 125 6.05 -2.16 12.97
N LEU A 126 5.22 -1.83 11.99
CA LEU A 126 3.95 -2.51 11.69
C LEU A 126 3.97 -3.28 10.38
N THR A 127 5.11 -3.29 9.68
CA THR A 127 5.22 -3.93 8.37
C THR A 127 6.56 -4.62 8.21
N LYS A 128 6.60 -5.66 7.37
CA LYS A 128 7.87 -6.32 6.97
C LYS A 128 8.74 -5.43 6.09
N TYR A 129 8.12 -4.47 5.40
CA TYR A 129 8.77 -3.60 4.45
C TYR A 129 8.00 -2.29 4.33
N SER A 130 8.70 -1.19 4.44
CA SER A 130 8.18 0.14 4.19
C SER A 130 9.18 0.95 3.38
N ALA A 131 8.74 1.66 2.35
CA ALA A 131 9.60 2.46 1.50
C ALA A 131 8.83 3.56 0.79
N SER A 132 9.51 4.67 0.51
CA SER A 132 9.03 5.72 -0.36
C SER A 132 9.57 5.53 -1.78
N ILE A 133 8.71 5.71 -2.79
CA ILE A 133 9.07 5.63 -4.21
C ILE A 133 9.38 7.03 -4.70
N THR A 134 10.65 7.34 -4.90
CA THR A 134 11.12 8.67 -5.33
C THR A 134 11.32 8.77 -6.85
N ASP A 135 11.31 7.64 -7.56
CA ASP A 135 11.39 7.57 -9.02
C ASP A 135 10.23 6.75 -9.57
N GLY A 136 9.34 7.38 -10.33
CA GLY A 136 8.17 6.75 -10.92
C GLY A 136 8.49 5.56 -11.82
N ASN A 137 9.66 5.53 -12.47
CA ASN A 137 10.08 4.41 -13.31
C ASN A 137 10.35 3.13 -12.51
N ARG A 138 10.59 3.26 -11.19
CA ARG A 138 10.86 2.14 -10.30
C ARG A 138 9.61 1.58 -9.63
N ILE A 139 8.44 2.12 -9.91
CA ILE A 139 7.17 1.62 -9.34
C ILE A 139 7.03 0.09 -9.53
N PRO A 140 7.26 -0.50 -10.72
CA PRO A 140 7.14 -1.95 -10.88
C PRO A 140 8.10 -2.74 -9.99
N GLU A 141 9.34 -2.27 -9.79
CA GLU A 141 10.30 -2.88 -8.89
C GLU A 141 9.80 -2.89 -7.44
N PHE A 142 9.27 -1.76 -6.96
CA PHE A 142 8.77 -1.65 -5.60
C PHE A 142 7.51 -2.49 -5.37
N VAL A 143 6.61 -2.53 -6.35
CA VAL A 143 5.42 -3.42 -6.31
C VAL A 143 5.84 -4.88 -6.27
N ASP A 144 6.80 -5.29 -7.10
CA ASP A 144 7.31 -6.67 -7.10
C ASP A 144 7.93 -7.03 -5.75
N ARG A 145 8.74 -6.14 -5.19
CA ARG A 145 9.37 -6.34 -3.88
C ARG A 145 8.34 -6.45 -2.77
N ALA A 146 7.38 -5.52 -2.72
CA ALA A 146 6.30 -5.53 -1.73
C ALA A 146 5.48 -6.82 -1.84
N TRP A 147 5.16 -7.24 -3.06
CA TRP A 147 4.43 -8.47 -3.32
C TRP A 147 5.18 -9.70 -2.79
N ARG A 148 6.45 -9.85 -3.16
CA ARG A 148 7.27 -10.99 -2.71
C ARG A 148 7.40 -11.04 -1.19
N ILE A 149 7.60 -9.88 -0.55
CA ILE A 149 7.72 -9.81 0.90
C ILE A 149 6.38 -10.10 1.58
N ALA A 150 5.27 -9.57 1.07
CA ALA A 150 3.94 -9.81 1.61
C ALA A 150 3.54 -11.30 1.51
N THR A 151 3.90 -11.95 0.40
CA THR A 151 3.56 -13.37 0.16
C THR A 151 4.57 -14.36 0.74
N SER A 152 5.78 -13.89 1.09
CA SER A 152 6.75 -14.75 1.76
C SER A 152 6.25 -15.13 3.15
N CYS A 153 6.14 -16.43 3.43
CA CYS A 153 5.99 -16.91 4.79
C CYS A 153 7.14 -16.35 5.64
N LEU A 154 6.85 -15.93 6.87
CA LEU A 154 7.87 -15.81 7.89
C LEU A 154 8.39 -17.21 8.15
N LEU A 155 9.38 -17.65 7.41
CA LEU A 155 10.19 -18.79 7.81
C LEU A 155 10.82 -18.41 9.15
N TYR A 156 10.49 -19.17 10.16
CA TYR A 156 11.06 -19.08 11.49
C TYR A 156 12.58 -19.30 11.41
N THR A 157 13.32 -18.21 11.31
CA THR A 157 14.79 -18.25 11.47
C THR A 157 15.28 -17.28 12.54
N SER A 158 14.34 -16.58 13.21
CA SER A 158 14.64 -15.77 14.40
C SER A 158 13.47 -15.85 15.37
N PRO A 159 13.69 -15.96 16.68
CA PRO A 159 12.62 -15.81 17.66
C PRO A 159 11.95 -14.47 17.44
N SER A 160 10.63 -14.47 17.34
CA SER A 160 9.83 -13.25 17.26
C SER A 160 10.16 -12.38 18.46
N PRO A 161 10.29 -11.04 18.29
CA PRO A 161 10.39 -10.15 19.46
C PRO A 161 9.24 -10.33 20.46
N ARG A 162 8.12 -10.96 20.06
CA ARG A 162 7.03 -11.35 20.95
C ARG A 162 7.38 -12.50 21.89
N ASP A 163 8.31 -13.36 21.50
CA ASP A 163 8.74 -14.49 22.35
C ASP A 163 9.68 -14.03 23.49
N ALA A 164 10.13 -12.77 23.45
CA ALA A 164 10.97 -12.15 24.46
C ALA A 164 10.19 -11.54 25.65
N TYR A 165 8.84 -11.58 25.62
CA TYR A 165 7.99 -11.06 26.69
C TYR A 165 7.16 -12.17 27.37
N VAL A 166 7.81 -13.23 27.76
CA VAL A 166 7.25 -14.19 28.73
C VAL A 166 8.25 -14.36 29.86
N SER A 167 8.12 -13.52 30.85
CA SER A 167 8.58 -13.79 32.21
C SER A 167 7.76 -12.99 33.19
#